data_039c0686d627c2c1339783325c512dff
#
_entry.id   039c0686d627c2c1339783325c512dff
#
_cell.length_a   1.000
_cell.length_b   1.000
_cell.length_c   1.000
_cell.angle_alpha   90.00
_cell.angle_beta   90.00
_cell.angle_gamma   90.00
#
_symmetry.space_group_name_H-M   'P 1'
#
loop_
_entity.id
_entity.type
_entity.pdbx_description
1 polymer ?
#
loop_
_entity_poly.entity_id
_entity_poly.type
_entity_poly.pdbx_seq_one_letter_code
_entity_poly.pdbx_strand_id
1 'polypeptide(L)'
;MLFLLTLLLGCGAAGRATSWEPTINQVVWKGDVKRLILLVETSDRPFYTPNAREEYDRMLNGENYTGLGCVGSARDFLIDNSGGKFRPQFIVAGPLRLSKSMGYYGGKPQPDEGTDGDVGKLVMEACRLAKEQYDIDFSELDYNDDGKVDNVYLFYSGPNDTTVPTPWPHASGVAGGGLVIDGKLVDSYAISQEMASETVRGGYTTFLHEFGHTLGLTDDYSGRLGRFSIYCNGTFNGGIIPVNFNVMERLMLGWLDCEEIDHDGTYTLEPLARNKGLILKTNNPDEYFLFENRSNASDVTLWDSYFEYGGLLVWHIDRSDNIVTWTDGSGTHTTTAMG
;
A
#
# COMPACT_ATOMS: atom_id res chain seq x y z
N MET A 1 -12.06 16.51 17.07
CA MET A 1 -13.31 16.14 17.77
C MET A 1 -13.04 14.91 18.63
N LEU A 2 -13.40 14.93 19.90
CA LEU A 2 -13.25 13.79 20.83
C LEU A 2 -14.58 13.09 20.92
N PHE A 3 -14.61 11.76 20.71
CA PHE A 3 -15.81 10.96 20.92
C PHE A 3 -15.77 10.32 22.30
N LEU A 4 -16.83 10.51 23.08
CA LEU A 4 -17.13 9.72 24.26
C LEU A 4 -18.11 8.63 23.84
N LEU A 5 -17.65 7.39 23.83
CA LEU A 5 -18.45 6.22 23.51
C LEU A 5 -18.87 5.53 24.81
N THR A 6 -20.15 5.59 25.13
CA THR A 6 -20.70 4.83 26.28
C THR A 6 -21.30 3.53 25.76
N LEU A 7 -20.76 2.41 26.21
CA LEU A 7 -21.19 1.07 25.84
C LEU A 7 -21.76 0.34 27.06
N LEU A 8 -22.96 -0.23 26.88
CA LEU A 8 -23.55 -1.19 27.81
C LEU A 8 -23.40 -2.57 27.18
N LEU A 9 -22.46 -3.34 27.67
CA LEU A 9 -22.31 -4.74 27.32
C LEU A 9 -23.42 -5.50 28.05
N GLY A 10 -24.50 -5.85 27.35
CA GLY A 10 -25.64 -6.51 27.95
C GLY A 10 -25.23 -7.69 28.82
N CYS A 11 -25.88 -7.81 29.97
CA CYS A 11 -25.54 -8.74 31.05
C CYS A 11 -25.69 -10.20 30.61
N GLY A 12 -24.67 -10.75 30.01
CA GLY A 12 -24.45 -12.15 29.74
C GLY A 12 -22.99 -12.44 29.97
N ALA A 13 -22.62 -12.92 31.15
CA ALA A 13 -21.27 -13.42 31.42
C ALA A 13 -21.04 -14.73 30.64
N ALA A 14 -21.15 -14.70 29.31
CA ALA A 14 -20.55 -15.72 28.48
C ALA A 14 -19.06 -15.45 28.47
N GLY A 15 -18.27 -16.38 28.98
CA GLY A 15 -16.81 -16.23 28.99
C GLY A 15 -16.30 -15.98 27.57
N ARG A 16 -15.46 -14.95 27.41
CA ARG A 16 -14.77 -14.68 26.16
C ARG A 16 -13.94 -15.87 25.74
N ALA A 17 -13.77 -16.06 24.45
CA ALA A 17 -12.90 -17.10 23.91
C ALA A 17 -11.48 -16.96 24.48
N THR A 18 -10.92 -18.08 24.95
CA THR A 18 -9.61 -18.09 25.60
C THR A 18 -8.42 -17.98 24.65
N SER A 19 -8.65 -18.10 23.34
CA SER A 19 -7.63 -18.12 22.29
C SER A 19 -7.85 -17.02 21.23
N TRP A 20 -8.31 -15.86 21.66
CA TRP A 20 -8.53 -14.74 20.77
C TRP A 20 -7.21 -14.02 20.45
N GLU A 21 -6.95 -13.81 19.16
CA GLU A 21 -5.81 -13.02 18.70
C GLU A 21 -6.22 -12.06 17.58
N PRO A 22 -5.65 -10.84 17.54
CA PRO A 22 -5.91 -9.91 16.44
C PRO A 22 -5.29 -10.43 15.15
N THR A 23 -5.84 -10.00 14.02
CA THR A 23 -5.21 -10.22 12.71
C THR A 23 -3.97 -9.34 12.59
N ILE A 24 -2.79 -9.95 12.57
CA ILE A 24 -1.51 -9.27 12.37
C ILE A 24 -0.76 -9.98 11.26
N ASN A 25 -0.14 -9.23 10.36
CA ASN A 25 0.70 -9.78 9.32
C ASN A 25 1.92 -10.51 9.91
N GLN A 26 2.43 -11.51 9.19
CA GLN A 26 3.58 -12.30 9.65
C GLN A 26 4.82 -11.44 9.88
N VAL A 27 5.04 -10.44 9.03
CA VAL A 27 6.15 -9.49 9.15
C VAL A 27 5.60 -8.14 9.60
N VAL A 28 6.08 -7.68 10.75
CA VAL A 28 5.76 -6.34 11.25
C VAL A 28 6.89 -5.39 10.90
N TRP A 29 6.65 -4.53 9.92
CA TRP A 29 7.61 -3.55 9.45
C TRP A 29 7.76 -2.39 10.43
N LYS A 30 8.96 -2.20 10.99
CA LYS A 30 9.27 -1.17 12.02
C LYS A 30 10.65 -0.56 11.79
N GLY A 31 10.86 0.62 12.39
CA GLY A 31 12.15 1.30 12.37
C GLY A 31 12.49 1.90 11.01
N ASP A 32 13.76 2.10 10.79
CA ASP A 32 14.30 2.64 9.56
C ASP A 32 14.52 1.49 8.58
N VAL A 33 13.77 1.48 7.48
CA VAL A 33 13.77 0.39 6.50
C VAL A 33 14.06 0.95 5.11
N LYS A 34 15.08 0.40 4.43
CA LYS A 34 15.39 0.75 3.04
C LYS A 34 14.43 0.08 2.08
N ARG A 35 13.99 0.80 1.06
CA ARG A 35 13.12 0.29 -0.03
C ARG A 35 13.62 0.79 -1.37
N LEU A 36 13.77 -0.11 -2.33
CA LEU A 36 14.29 0.24 -3.66
C LEU A 36 13.15 0.69 -4.59
N ILE A 37 13.35 1.85 -5.19
CA ILE A 37 12.47 2.44 -6.18
C ILE A 37 13.23 2.60 -7.48
N LEU A 38 12.77 1.96 -8.54
CA LEU A 38 13.37 2.03 -9.86
C LEU A 38 12.49 2.83 -10.81
N LEU A 39 13.05 3.86 -11.41
CA LEU A 39 12.42 4.60 -12.49
C LEU A 39 12.84 3.95 -13.79
N VAL A 40 11.89 3.40 -14.55
CA VAL A 40 12.19 2.65 -15.76
C VAL A 40 11.57 3.31 -16.99
N GLU A 41 12.37 3.48 -18.02
CA GLU A 41 11.91 3.88 -19.35
C GLU A 41 12.20 2.78 -20.36
N THR A 42 11.31 2.64 -21.34
CA THR A 42 11.47 1.65 -22.39
C THR A 42 12.15 2.23 -23.62
N SER A 43 12.54 1.37 -24.58
CA SER A 43 13.23 1.80 -25.79
C SER A 43 12.45 2.85 -26.60
N ASP A 44 11.14 2.85 -26.50
CA ASP A 44 10.19 3.71 -27.23
C ASP A 44 9.58 4.84 -26.39
N ARG A 45 9.74 4.81 -25.04
CA ARG A 45 9.04 5.74 -24.15
C ARG A 45 9.97 6.25 -23.04
N PRO A 46 10.49 7.49 -23.13
CA PRO A 46 11.24 8.12 -22.04
C PRO A 46 10.31 8.66 -20.94
N PHE A 47 10.86 8.99 -19.79
CA PHE A 47 10.15 9.74 -18.75
C PHE A 47 9.73 11.13 -19.25
N TYR A 48 8.50 11.51 -18.94
CA TYR A 48 7.95 12.85 -19.22
C TYR A 48 8.39 13.86 -18.14
N THR A 49 8.60 13.39 -16.91
CA THR A 49 9.00 14.23 -15.77
C THR A 49 10.45 14.68 -15.93
N PRO A 50 10.72 15.99 -16.05
CA PRO A 50 12.09 16.50 -16.03
C PRO A 50 12.77 16.17 -14.68
N ASN A 51 14.06 15.82 -14.73
CA ASN A 51 14.82 15.45 -13.52
C ASN A 51 14.10 14.40 -12.68
N ALA A 52 13.56 13.34 -13.33
CA ALA A 52 12.65 12.38 -12.72
C ALA A 52 13.18 11.83 -11.39
N ARG A 53 14.48 11.49 -11.30
CA ARG A 53 15.06 10.95 -10.08
C ARG A 53 14.91 11.91 -8.89
N GLU A 54 15.25 13.18 -9.06
CA GLU A 54 15.16 14.19 -8.00
C GLU A 54 13.70 14.46 -7.62
N GLU A 55 12.82 14.52 -8.61
CA GLU A 55 11.39 14.74 -8.37
C GLU A 55 10.73 13.57 -7.64
N TYR A 56 11.06 12.34 -8.00
CA TYR A 56 10.56 11.16 -7.29
C TYR A 56 11.16 11.02 -5.90
N ASP A 57 12.45 11.33 -5.73
CA ASP A 57 13.06 11.36 -4.40
C ASP A 57 12.35 12.37 -3.48
N ARG A 58 12.08 13.58 -3.97
CA ARG A 58 11.32 14.60 -3.21
C ARG A 58 9.88 14.15 -2.92
N MET A 59 9.18 13.56 -3.89
CA MET A 59 7.81 13.09 -3.73
C MET A 59 7.71 11.94 -2.73
N LEU A 60 8.70 11.07 -2.69
CA LEU A 60 8.69 9.88 -1.83
C LEU A 60 9.30 10.14 -0.46
N ASN A 61 10.40 10.90 -0.36
CA ASN A 61 11.18 11.10 0.86
C ASN A 61 11.12 12.52 1.45
N GLY A 62 10.76 13.52 0.65
CA GLY A 62 10.86 14.94 1.05
C GLY A 62 9.89 15.29 2.16
N GLU A 63 10.39 15.84 3.26
CA GLU A 63 9.55 16.32 4.36
C GLU A 63 8.58 17.41 3.87
N ASN A 64 7.30 17.27 4.22
CA ASN A 64 6.24 18.23 3.89
C ASN A 64 6.16 18.53 2.37
N TYR A 65 6.32 17.53 1.53
CA TYR A 65 6.24 17.69 0.08
C TYR A 65 4.87 18.23 -0.35
N THR A 66 4.88 19.30 -1.14
CA THR A 66 3.65 19.96 -1.64
C THR A 66 3.56 20.01 -3.17
N GLY A 67 4.50 19.36 -3.86
CA GLY A 67 4.44 19.24 -5.32
C GLY A 67 3.15 18.53 -5.76
N LEU A 68 2.66 18.85 -6.95
CA LEU A 68 1.42 18.30 -7.52
C LEU A 68 0.15 18.57 -6.71
N GLY A 69 0.20 19.40 -5.65
CA GLY A 69 -0.91 19.61 -4.71
C GLY A 69 -0.96 18.59 -3.57
N CYS A 70 0.10 17.82 -3.38
CA CYS A 70 0.24 16.90 -2.24
C CYS A 70 0.33 17.68 -0.91
N VAL A 71 0.04 16.99 0.18
CA VAL A 71 0.05 17.54 1.56
C VAL A 71 1.14 16.90 2.44
N GLY A 72 2.11 16.25 1.83
CA GLY A 72 3.22 15.53 2.43
C GLY A 72 3.79 14.57 1.40
N SER A 73 4.88 13.89 1.73
CA SER A 73 5.46 12.82 0.92
C SER A 73 4.84 11.45 1.24
N ALA A 74 5.16 10.44 0.44
CA ALA A 74 4.80 9.06 0.75
C ALA A 74 5.41 8.60 2.09
N ARG A 75 6.62 9.04 2.39
CA ARG A 75 7.30 8.78 3.66
C ARG A 75 6.57 9.45 4.83
N ASP A 76 6.17 10.71 4.69
CA ASP A 76 5.38 11.42 5.71
C ASP A 76 4.07 10.66 6.00
N PHE A 77 3.36 10.22 4.95
CA PHE A 77 2.15 9.41 5.09
C PHE A 77 2.38 8.14 5.91
N LEU A 78 3.42 7.38 5.60
CA LEU A 78 3.70 6.11 6.26
C LEU A 78 4.17 6.30 7.71
N ILE A 79 4.95 7.35 7.99
CA ILE A 79 5.35 7.73 9.35
C ILE A 79 4.12 8.09 10.18
N ASP A 80 3.24 8.94 9.67
CA ASP A 80 2.02 9.36 10.36
C ASP A 80 1.08 8.17 10.63
N ASN A 81 0.86 7.34 9.60
CA ASN A 81 -0.04 6.20 9.70
C ASN A 81 0.48 5.08 10.62
N SER A 82 1.78 5.01 10.81
CA SER A 82 2.40 4.08 11.76
C SER A 82 2.58 4.64 13.16
N GLY A 83 2.23 5.90 13.41
CA GLY A 83 2.57 6.60 14.66
C GLY A 83 4.08 6.67 14.89
N GLY A 84 4.88 6.81 13.81
CA GLY A 84 6.33 6.87 13.83
C GLY A 84 7.02 5.50 13.96
N LYS A 85 6.28 4.40 14.02
CA LYS A 85 6.86 3.05 14.17
C LYS A 85 7.59 2.60 12.90
N PHE A 86 7.11 2.97 11.71
CA PHE A 86 7.70 2.62 10.42
C PHE A 86 8.23 3.87 9.73
N ARG A 87 9.50 3.90 9.41
CA ARG A 87 10.20 5.04 8.79
C ARG A 87 10.95 4.56 7.54
N PRO A 88 10.25 4.37 6.42
CA PRO A 88 10.90 3.93 5.20
C PRO A 88 11.86 4.99 4.66
N GLN A 89 12.97 4.53 4.06
CA GLN A 89 13.86 5.31 3.23
C GLN A 89 13.80 4.76 1.81
N PHE A 90 13.27 5.53 0.88
CA PHE A 90 13.15 5.13 -0.51
C PHE A 90 14.43 5.47 -1.26
N ILE A 91 15.15 4.45 -1.74
CA ILE A 91 16.35 4.59 -2.55
C ILE A 91 15.91 4.68 -4.00
N VAL A 92 15.93 5.88 -4.59
CA VAL A 92 15.48 6.12 -5.96
C VAL A 92 16.65 5.99 -6.94
N ALA A 93 16.55 5.06 -7.88
CA ALA A 93 17.50 4.88 -8.97
C ALA A 93 16.81 4.98 -10.34
N GLY A 94 17.49 5.58 -11.30
CA GLY A 94 16.98 5.74 -12.66
C GLY A 94 16.95 7.21 -13.12
N PRO A 95 16.37 7.51 -14.30
CA PRO A 95 15.71 6.57 -15.22
C PRO A 95 16.65 5.51 -15.81
N LEU A 96 16.19 4.25 -15.76
CA LEU A 96 16.89 3.08 -16.31
C LEU A 96 16.30 2.76 -17.68
N ARG A 97 17.11 2.82 -18.74
CA ARG A 97 16.67 2.55 -20.10
C ARG A 97 16.65 1.06 -20.39
N LEU A 98 15.45 0.48 -20.47
CA LEU A 98 15.25 -0.92 -20.80
C LEU A 98 15.47 -1.19 -22.30
N SER A 99 15.82 -2.44 -22.63
CA SER A 99 16.22 -2.83 -23.99
C SER A 99 15.03 -2.96 -24.96
N LYS A 100 13.81 -3.17 -24.46
CA LYS A 100 12.61 -3.42 -25.26
C LYS A 100 11.58 -2.30 -25.12
N SER A 101 10.58 -2.35 -26.01
CA SER A 101 9.45 -1.42 -26.00
C SER A 101 8.50 -1.69 -24.81
N MET A 102 7.68 -0.71 -24.46
CA MET A 102 6.63 -0.88 -23.46
C MET A 102 5.65 -1.99 -23.85
N GLY A 103 5.31 -2.08 -25.14
CA GLY A 103 4.43 -3.12 -25.66
C GLY A 103 4.97 -4.54 -25.45
N TYR A 104 6.27 -4.72 -25.54
CA TYR A 104 6.92 -6.02 -25.28
C TYR A 104 6.67 -6.49 -23.84
N TYR A 105 6.93 -5.62 -22.85
CA TYR A 105 6.72 -5.95 -21.43
C TYR A 105 5.25 -5.95 -21.02
N GLY A 106 4.41 -5.15 -21.68
CA GLY A 106 2.98 -5.01 -21.39
C GLY A 106 2.09 -6.14 -21.93
N GLY A 107 2.67 -7.10 -22.65
CA GLY A 107 1.95 -8.33 -23.02
C GLY A 107 1.13 -8.28 -24.30
N LYS A 108 1.28 -7.26 -25.15
CA LYS A 108 0.72 -7.31 -26.52
C LYS A 108 1.83 -7.47 -27.54
N PRO A 109 1.65 -8.41 -28.52
CA PRO A 109 2.65 -8.64 -29.55
C PRO A 109 3.02 -7.36 -30.29
N GLN A 110 4.31 -7.04 -30.33
CA GLN A 110 4.84 -6.06 -31.25
C GLN A 110 5.35 -6.82 -32.50
N PRO A 111 5.11 -6.30 -33.73
CA PRO A 111 5.41 -7.06 -34.96
C PRO A 111 6.85 -7.55 -35.08
N ASP A 112 7.79 -6.79 -34.54
CA ASP A 112 9.23 -7.08 -34.70
C ASP A 112 9.92 -7.60 -33.43
N GLU A 113 9.26 -7.57 -32.25
CA GLU A 113 9.85 -7.93 -30.96
C GLU A 113 9.19 -9.14 -30.32
N GLY A 114 8.03 -9.56 -30.83
CA GLY A 114 7.18 -10.53 -30.16
C GLY A 114 6.52 -9.94 -28.91
N THR A 115 6.08 -10.81 -28.04
CA THR A 115 5.57 -10.42 -26.70
C THR A 115 6.04 -11.43 -25.69
N ASP A 116 6.27 -10.96 -24.50
CA ASP A 116 6.47 -11.84 -23.37
C ASP A 116 5.32 -11.71 -22.34
N GLY A 117 4.73 -10.51 -22.22
CA GLY A 117 3.74 -10.22 -21.19
C GLY A 117 4.27 -10.45 -19.77
N ASP A 118 5.59 -10.59 -19.65
CA ASP A 118 6.26 -10.96 -18.42
C ASP A 118 6.93 -9.72 -17.82
N VAL A 119 6.17 -9.05 -16.95
CA VAL A 119 6.68 -7.92 -16.17
C VAL A 119 7.87 -8.34 -15.31
N GLY A 120 7.98 -9.61 -14.94
CA GLY A 120 9.14 -10.14 -14.20
C GLY A 120 10.46 -9.94 -14.95
N LYS A 121 10.47 -10.03 -16.28
CA LYS A 121 11.67 -9.74 -17.08
C LYS A 121 12.04 -8.26 -17.06
N LEU A 122 11.05 -7.38 -17.11
CA LEU A 122 11.26 -5.94 -16.91
C LEU A 122 11.94 -5.68 -15.57
N VAL A 123 11.41 -6.28 -14.48
CA VAL A 123 11.95 -6.16 -13.13
C VAL A 123 13.40 -6.65 -13.06
N MET A 124 13.68 -7.83 -13.58
CA MET A 124 15.03 -8.40 -13.56
C MET A 124 16.05 -7.58 -14.35
N GLU A 125 15.64 -7.03 -15.50
CA GLU A 125 16.50 -6.14 -16.30
C GLU A 125 16.76 -4.84 -15.54
N ALA A 126 15.72 -4.23 -14.98
CA ALA A 126 15.84 -2.99 -14.20
C ALA A 126 16.78 -3.17 -12.98
N CYS A 127 16.67 -4.29 -12.26
CA CYS A 127 17.56 -4.58 -11.13
C CYS A 127 19.03 -4.71 -11.55
N ARG A 128 19.32 -5.37 -12.68
CA ARG A 128 20.70 -5.45 -13.21
C ARG A 128 21.24 -4.07 -13.58
N LEU A 129 20.44 -3.27 -14.27
CA LEU A 129 20.82 -1.90 -14.64
C LEU A 129 21.02 -1.01 -13.40
N ALA A 130 20.19 -1.16 -12.36
CA ALA A 130 20.35 -0.44 -11.10
C ALA A 130 21.67 -0.80 -10.41
N LYS A 131 22.04 -2.07 -10.38
CA LYS A 131 23.34 -2.51 -9.88
C LYS A 131 24.49 -1.93 -10.69
N GLU A 132 24.41 -2.01 -12.01
CA GLU A 132 25.50 -1.57 -12.92
C GLU A 132 25.69 -0.06 -12.94
N GLN A 133 24.59 0.72 -12.93
CA GLN A 133 24.65 2.18 -13.16
C GLN A 133 24.63 3.00 -11.88
N TYR A 134 24.06 2.47 -10.79
CA TYR A 134 23.85 3.19 -9.53
C TYR A 134 24.54 2.50 -8.33
N ASP A 135 25.24 1.38 -8.57
CA ASP A 135 25.94 0.60 -7.52
C ASP A 135 25.02 0.25 -6.33
N ILE A 136 23.75 -0.08 -6.61
CA ILE A 136 22.81 -0.47 -5.57
C ILE A 136 23.28 -1.75 -4.89
N ASP A 137 23.38 -1.72 -3.57
CA ASP A 137 23.68 -2.91 -2.76
C ASP A 137 22.38 -3.61 -2.35
N PHE A 138 22.04 -4.69 -3.04
CA PHE A 138 20.83 -5.47 -2.77
C PHE A 138 20.92 -6.24 -1.45
N SER A 139 22.11 -6.44 -0.90
CA SER A 139 22.25 -7.11 0.40
C SER A 139 21.65 -6.31 1.56
N GLU A 140 21.54 -4.99 1.41
CA GLU A 140 20.95 -4.09 2.40
C GLU A 140 19.42 -3.97 2.32
N LEU A 141 18.79 -4.66 1.35
CA LEU A 141 17.34 -4.56 1.08
C LEU A 141 16.54 -5.75 1.61
N ASP A 142 17.11 -6.50 2.52
CA ASP A 142 16.51 -7.65 3.22
C ASP A 142 16.41 -7.32 4.72
N TYR A 143 15.30 -6.72 5.11
CA TYR A 143 15.08 -6.23 6.48
C TYR A 143 14.86 -7.37 7.48
N ASN A 144 14.16 -8.43 7.04
CA ASN A 144 13.77 -9.56 7.91
C ASN A 144 14.78 -10.72 7.88
N ASP A 145 15.87 -10.56 7.12
CA ASP A 145 16.97 -11.55 6.97
C ASP A 145 16.51 -12.94 6.51
N ASP A 146 15.51 -12.96 5.60
CA ASP A 146 14.98 -14.19 5.01
C ASP A 146 15.69 -14.62 3.70
N GLY A 147 16.71 -13.86 3.28
CA GLY A 147 17.48 -14.11 2.07
C GLY A 147 16.88 -13.49 0.81
N LYS A 148 15.83 -12.70 0.96
CA LYS A 148 15.14 -12.06 -0.16
C LYS A 148 15.21 -10.53 -0.04
N VAL A 149 15.14 -9.88 -1.19
CA VAL A 149 14.85 -8.45 -1.23
C VAL A 149 13.39 -8.24 -0.85
N ASP A 150 13.12 -7.39 0.15
CA ASP A 150 11.77 -7.19 0.70
C ASP A 150 10.73 -6.76 -0.33
N ASN A 151 11.11 -6.04 -1.32
CA ASN A 151 10.35 -5.69 -2.53
C ASN A 151 11.14 -4.70 -3.38
N VAL A 152 10.90 -4.72 -4.67
CA VAL A 152 11.35 -3.70 -5.62
C VAL A 152 10.13 -2.99 -6.17
N TYR A 153 10.08 -1.67 -6.05
CA TYR A 153 9.00 -0.88 -6.65
C TYR A 153 9.48 -0.21 -7.95
N LEU A 154 8.66 -0.26 -8.98
CA LEU A 154 8.98 0.35 -10.26
C LEU A 154 7.95 1.40 -10.66
N PHE A 155 8.44 2.56 -11.09
CA PHE A 155 7.64 3.51 -11.86
C PHE A 155 8.05 3.41 -13.33
N TYR A 156 7.11 3.05 -14.21
CA TYR A 156 7.37 3.06 -15.63
C TYR A 156 6.91 4.37 -16.28
N SER A 157 7.63 4.79 -17.32
CA SER A 157 7.41 6.04 -18.02
C SER A 157 6.07 6.09 -18.76
N GLY A 158 5.41 7.24 -18.69
CA GLY A 158 4.15 7.53 -19.35
C GLY A 158 2.91 7.04 -18.59
N PRO A 159 1.72 7.17 -19.22
CA PRO A 159 0.46 6.77 -18.63
C PRO A 159 0.22 5.27 -18.74
N ASN A 160 -0.70 4.78 -17.89
CA ASN A 160 -1.37 3.51 -18.13
C ASN A 160 -2.39 3.73 -19.24
N ASP A 161 -2.13 3.14 -20.40
CA ASP A 161 -2.89 3.35 -21.61
C ASP A 161 -3.51 2.04 -22.09
N THR A 162 -4.82 2.03 -22.28
CA THR A 162 -5.53 0.87 -22.82
C THR A 162 -5.29 0.65 -24.32
N THR A 163 -4.78 1.67 -25.02
CA THR A 163 -4.46 1.61 -26.46
C THR A 163 -3.03 1.14 -26.71
N VAL A 164 -2.11 1.47 -25.79
CA VAL A 164 -0.75 0.92 -25.76
C VAL A 164 -0.67 -0.05 -24.60
N PRO A 165 -0.24 -1.30 -24.83
CA PRO A 165 -0.17 -2.27 -23.76
C PRO A 165 0.88 -1.85 -22.73
N THR A 166 0.41 -1.37 -21.60
CA THR A 166 1.20 -1.08 -20.42
C THR A 166 0.80 -2.06 -19.31
N PRO A 167 1.71 -2.42 -18.41
CA PRO A 167 1.32 -3.16 -17.22
C PRO A 167 0.28 -2.35 -16.43
N TRP A 168 -0.82 -2.99 -16.03
CA TRP A 168 -1.69 -2.40 -15.02
C TRP A 168 -0.93 -2.26 -13.70
N PRO A 169 -1.13 -1.19 -12.90
CA PRO A 169 -0.55 -1.14 -11.56
C PRO A 169 -0.88 -2.39 -10.76
N HIS A 170 0.11 -3.00 -10.15
CA HIS A 170 -0.07 -4.21 -9.35
C HIS A 170 1.17 -4.53 -8.50
N ALA A 171 0.98 -5.35 -7.47
CA ALA A 171 2.03 -6.06 -6.77
C ALA A 171 1.96 -7.56 -7.11
N SER A 172 3.10 -8.20 -7.34
CA SER A 172 3.15 -9.61 -7.73
C SER A 172 4.51 -10.25 -7.46
N GLY A 173 4.56 -11.57 -7.60
CA GLY A 173 5.80 -12.33 -7.65
C GLY A 173 6.46 -12.27 -9.03
N VAL A 174 7.79 -12.42 -9.07
CA VAL A 174 8.55 -12.54 -10.32
C VAL A 174 8.42 -13.96 -10.86
N ALA A 175 7.81 -14.11 -12.04
CA ALA A 175 7.68 -15.40 -12.69
C ALA A 175 9.05 -16.04 -12.98
N GLY A 176 9.11 -17.37 -12.95
CA GLY A 176 10.33 -18.13 -13.28
C GLY A 176 11.40 -18.15 -12.18
N GLY A 177 11.07 -17.73 -10.95
CA GLY A 177 11.96 -17.90 -9.79
C GLY A 177 12.84 -16.71 -9.45
N GLY A 178 12.64 -15.57 -10.12
CA GLY A 178 13.30 -14.31 -9.77
C GLY A 178 14.77 -14.18 -10.18
N LEU A 179 15.47 -13.25 -9.56
CA LEU A 179 16.87 -12.89 -9.81
C LEU A 179 17.67 -12.91 -8.52
N VAL A 180 18.76 -13.67 -8.46
CA VAL A 180 19.72 -13.54 -7.35
C VAL A 180 20.75 -12.45 -7.69
N ILE A 181 20.87 -11.44 -6.81
CA ILE A 181 21.81 -10.35 -6.93
C ILE A 181 22.35 -9.99 -5.55
N ASP A 182 23.66 -9.80 -5.41
CA ASP A 182 24.36 -9.60 -4.12
C ASP A 182 24.00 -10.65 -3.05
N GLY A 183 23.70 -11.89 -3.49
CA GLY A 183 23.33 -13.01 -2.61
C GLY A 183 21.88 -12.98 -2.10
N LYS A 184 21.05 -12.02 -2.53
CA LYS A 184 19.64 -11.91 -2.17
C LYS A 184 18.75 -12.22 -3.38
N LEU A 185 17.61 -12.86 -3.15
CA LEU A 185 16.64 -13.19 -4.18
C LEU A 185 15.63 -12.05 -4.36
N VAL A 186 15.55 -11.51 -5.57
CA VAL A 186 14.46 -10.63 -6.00
C VAL A 186 13.36 -11.51 -6.59
N ASP A 187 12.30 -11.78 -5.83
CA ASP A 187 11.18 -12.64 -6.24
C ASP A 187 9.81 -11.93 -6.19
N SER A 188 9.80 -10.69 -5.76
CA SER A 188 8.58 -9.89 -5.66
C SER A 188 8.80 -8.43 -6.10
N TYR A 189 7.75 -7.82 -6.60
CA TYR A 189 7.76 -6.43 -7.05
C TYR A 189 6.39 -5.78 -6.93
N ALA A 190 6.37 -4.43 -6.99
CA ALA A 190 5.19 -3.66 -7.28
C ALA A 190 5.51 -2.64 -8.37
N ILE A 191 4.51 -2.25 -9.16
CA ILE A 191 4.71 -1.39 -10.32
C ILE A 191 3.54 -0.45 -10.54
N SER A 192 3.82 0.78 -10.97
CA SER A 192 2.81 1.73 -11.42
C SER A 192 3.35 2.68 -12.48
N GLN A 193 2.43 3.42 -13.10
CA GLN A 193 2.75 4.41 -14.12
C GLN A 193 3.28 5.73 -13.55
N GLU A 194 4.00 6.47 -14.39
CA GLU A 194 4.43 7.83 -14.12
C GLU A 194 3.28 8.83 -14.21
N MET A 195 2.45 8.69 -15.23
CA MET A 195 1.44 9.67 -15.62
C MET A 195 0.04 9.16 -15.34
N ALA A 196 -0.82 10.00 -14.77
CA ALA A 196 -2.25 9.71 -14.61
C ALA A 196 -3.02 9.78 -15.95
N SER A 197 -2.52 10.57 -16.90
CA SER A 197 -3.01 10.68 -18.28
C SER A 197 -1.87 11.18 -19.18
N GLU A 198 -2.12 11.32 -20.49
CA GLU A 198 -1.11 11.83 -21.42
C GLU A 198 -0.50 13.19 -21.05
N THR A 199 -1.20 13.99 -20.26
CA THR A 199 -0.77 15.36 -19.93
C THR A 199 -0.73 15.64 -18.42
N VAL A 200 -1.12 14.68 -17.60
CA VAL A 200 -1.22 14.87 -16.13
C VAL A 200 -0.29 13.88 -15.45
N ARG A 201 0.68 14.39 -14.73
CA ARG A 201 1.54 13.57 -13.89
C ARG A 201 0.74 12.92 -12.75
N GLY A 202 1.02 11.64 -12.47
CA GLY A 202 0.44 10.92 -11.33
C GLY A 202 0.99 11.42 -10.00
N GLY A 203 0.15 11.40 -8.97
CA GLY A 203 0.57 11.51 -7.58
C GLY A 203 1.10 10.16 -7.05
N TYR A 204 1.27 10.07 -5.74
CA TYR A 204 1.81 8.85 -5.11
C TYR A 204 0.76 7.94 -4.46
N THR A 205 -0.54 8.20 -4.62
CA THR A 205 -1.56 7.34 -3.98
C THR A 205 -1.60 5.93 -4.58
N THR A 206 -1.43 5.79 -5.90
CA THR A 206 -1.27 4.48 -6.52
C THR A 206 -0.01 3.77 -5.99
N PHE A 207 1.09 4.52 -5.83
CA PHE A 207 2.29 3.99 -5.19
C PHE A 207 1.98 3.45 -3.78
N LEU A 208 1.29 4.21 -2.93
CA LEU A 208 0.95 3.78 -1.58
C LEU A 208 0.05 2.54 -1.56
N HIS A 209 -0.87 2.44 -2.52
CA HIS A 209 -1.73 1.29 -2.70
C HIS A 209 -0.91 0.03 -3.02
N GLU A 210 -0.14 0.05 -4.11
CA GLU A 210 0.66 -1.11 -4.53
C GLU A 210 1.79 -1.42 -3.53
N PHE A 211 2.40 -0.40 -2.94
CA PHE A 211 3.40 -0.57 -1.89
C PHE A 211 2.84 -1.24 -0.64
N GLY A 212 1.62 -0.91 -0.26
CA GLY A 212 0.99 -1.52 0.91
C GLY A 212 0.67 -3.00 0.72
N HIS A 213 0.44 -3.48 -0.51
CA HIS A 213 0.39 -4.92 -0.78
C HIS A 213 1.69 -5.61 -0.40
N THR A 214 2.83 -4.95 -0.59
CA THR A 214 4.13 -5.49 -0.17
C THR A 214 4.31 -5.54 1.35
N LEU A 215 3.50 -4.78 2.09
CA LEU A 215 3.43 -4.84 3.55
C LEU A 215 2.40 -5.87 4.06
N GLY A 216 1.63 -6.49 3.15
CA GLY A 216 0.66 -7.53 3.44
C GLY A 216 -0.79 -7.05 3.52
N LEU A 217 -1.11 -5.85 3.05
CA LEU A 217 -2.50 -5.40 2.93
C LEU A 217 -3.12 -5.90 1.61
N THR A 218 -4.43 -6.09 1.61
CA THR A 218 -5.17 -6.67 0.47
C THR A 218 -6.28 -5.74 -0.01
N ASP A 219 -6.64 -5.87 -1.28
CA ASP A 219 -7.77 -5.16 -1.87
C ASP A 219 -9.12 -5.56 -1.27
N ASP A 220 -10.00 -4.57 -1.12
CA ASP A 220 -11.42 -4.78 -0.91
C ASP A 220 -12.23 -4.56 -2.19
N TYR A 221 -12.34 -5.60 -3.01
CA TYR A 221 -13.18 -5.58 -4.22
C TYR A 221 -14.67 -5.62 -3.92
N SER A 222 -15.07 -5.89 -2.68
CA SER A 222 -16.47 -5.88 -2.26
C SER A 222 -17.07 -4.48 -2.13
N GLY A 223 -16.20 -3.46 -2.02
CA GLY A 223 -16.60 -2.07 -1.83
C GLY A 223 -17.04 -1.73 -0.40
N ARG A 224 -16.89 -2.64 0.57
CA ARG A 224 -17.35 -2.44 1.95
C ARG A 224 -16.57 -1.38 2.70
N LEU A 225 -15.26 -1.28 2.44
CA LEU A 225 -14.40 -0.26 3.05
C LEU A 225 -14.64 1.13 2.45
N GLY A 226 -15.20 1.20 1.25
CA GLY A 226 -15.58 2.44 0.58
C GLY A 226 -14.42 3.41 0.49
N ARG A 227 -14.70 4.68 0.76
CA ARG A 227 -13.71 5.78 0.69
C ARG A 227 -12.77 5.84 1.88
N PHE A 228 -12.95 4.97 2.88
CA PHE A 228 -12.16 4.96 4.11
C PHE A 228 -10.93 4.03 4.04
N SER A 229 -10.64 3.49 2.87
CA SER A 229 -9.47 2.68 2.59
C SER A 229 -8.90 2.98 1.21
N ILE A 230 -7.57 3.06 1.10
CA ILE A 230 -6.91 3.15 -0.21
C ILE A 230 -6.97 1.83 -0.99
N TYR A 231 -7.32 0.72 -0.33
CA TYR A 231 -7.53 -0.61 -0.94
C TYR A 231 -8.96 -0.82 -1.44
N CYS A 232 -9.79 0.23 -1.40
CA CYS A 232 -11.12 0.27 -1.98
C CYS A 232 -11.24 1.51 -2.85
N ASN A 233 -11.92 2.56 -2.37
CA ASN A 233 -12.17 3.78 -3.14
C ASN A 233 -11.35 5.00 -2.67
N GLY A 234 -10.53 4.85 -1.66
CA GLY A 234 -9.74 5.93 -1.07
C GLY A 234 -8.56 6.41 -1.92
N THR A 235 -8.12 5.63 -2.92
CA THR A 235 -7.08 6.02 -3.87
C THR A 235 -7.54 7.05 -4.89
N PHE A 236 -8.84 7.18 -5.10
CA PHE A 236 -9.43 8.02 -6.16
C PHE A 236 -9.62 9.49 -5.78
N ASN A 237 -9.07 9.92 -4.66
CA ASN A 237 -9.08 11.32 -4.21
C ASN A 237 -8.15 12.20 -5.06
N GLY A 238 -8.27 12.14 -6.37
CA GLY A 238 -7.41 12.85 -7.32
C GLY A 238 -6.00 12.26 -7.46
N GLY A 239 -5.70 11.11 -6.84
CA GLY A 239 -4.38 10.49 -6.87
C GLY A 239 -3.28 11.24 -6.10
N ILE A 240 -3.64 12.26 -5.33
CA ILE A 240 -2.72 13.24 -4.74
C ILE A 240 -2.75 13.19 -3.21
N ILE A 241 -3.95 13.10 -2.62
CA ILE A 241 -4.14 13.03 -1.18
C ILE A 241 -4.78 11.69 -0.82
N PRO A 242 -4.02 10.73 -0.30
CA PRO A 242 -4.55 9.45 0.17
C PRO A 242 -5.35 9.66 1.45
N VAL A 243 -6.32 8.79 1.71
CA VAL A 243 -6.95 8.71 3.03
C VAL A 243 -6.03 7.95 3.99
N ASN A 244 -6.11 8.24 5.28
CA ASN A 244 -5.41 7.47 6.30
C ASN A 244 -5.76 5.98 6.19
N PHE A 245 -4.79 5.10 6.43
CA PHE A 245 -5.07 3.69 6.73
C PHE A 245 -6.07 3.60 7.87
N ASN A 246 -7.08 2.76 7.72
CA ASN A 246 -8.08 2.56 8.75
C ASN A 246 -7.51 1.77 9.95
N VAL A 247 -8.28 1.67 11.03
CA VAL A 247 -7.86 1.00 12.26
C VAL A 247 -7.52 -0.47 12.03
N MET A 248 -8.24 -1.17 11.14
CA MET A 248 -7.97 -2.56 10.79
C MET A 248 -6.63 -2.71 10.06
N GLU A 249 -6.39 -1.89 9.04
CA GLU A 249 -5.14 -1.89 8.28
C GLU A 249 -3.93 -1.62 9.18
N ARG A 250 -4.02 -0.64 10.08
CA ARG A 250 -2.96 -0.34 11.05
C ARG A 250 -2.75 -1.47 12.07
N LEU A 251 -3.82 -2.14 12.48
CA LEU A 251 -3.76 -3.31 13.37
C LEU A 251 -3.06 -4.48 12.67
N MET A 252 -3.43 -4.78 11.42
CA MET A 252 -2.81 -5.82 10.60
C MET A 252 -1.31 -5.57 10.38
N LEU A 253 -0.91 -4.31 10.21
CA LEU A 253 0.49 -3.91 10.08
C LEU A 253 1.25 -3.93 11.42
N GLY A 254 0.58 -4.16 12.54
CA GLY A 254 1.17 -4.08 13.87
C GLY A 254 1.60 -2.67 14.28
N TRP A 255 1.02 -1.65 13.64
CA TRP A 255 1.36 -0.25 13.90
C TRP A 255 0.49 0.39 14.98
N LEU A 256 -0.70 -0.15 15.20
CA LEU A 256 -1.65 0.34 16.20
C LEU A 256 -2.03 -0.76 17.16
N ASP A 257 -2.02 -0.42 18.46
CA ASP A 257 -2.57 -1.24 19.53
C ASP A 257 -3.90 -0.63 19.97
N CYS A 258 -5.00 -1.41 19.82
CA CYS A 258 -6.33 -0.97 20.23
C CYS A 258 -6.51 -1.15 21.74
N GLU A 259 -7.12 -0.15 22.39
CA GLU A 259 -7.62 -0.30 23.76
C GLU A 259 -8.84 -1.23 23.76
N GLU A 260 -8.86 -2.22 24.65
CA GLU A 260 -9.95 -3.18 24.72
C GLU A 260 -11.14 -2.63 25.50
N ILE A 261 -12.31 -2.77 24.91
CA ILE A 261 -13.59 -2.53 25.59
C ILE A 261 -13.96 -3.82 26.33
N ASP A 262 -13.68 -3.91 27.63
CA ASP A 262 -13.80 -5.13 28.43
C ASP A 262 -14.89 -5.06 29.51
N HIS A 263 -15.50 -3.91 29.74
CA HIS A 263 -16.57 -3.69 30.71
C HIS A 263 -17.54 -2.60 30.25
N ASP A 264 -18.69 -2.49 30.93
CA ASP A 264 -19.61 -1.38 30.72
C ASP A 264 -18.97 -0.07 31.15
N GLY A 265 -18.99 0.93 30.31
CA GLY A 265 -18.34 2.18 30.64
C GLY A 265 -18.35 3.21 29.54
N THR A 266 -17.65 4.29 29.81
CA THR A 266 -17.40 5.36 28.86
C THR A 266 -15.94 5.34 28.45
N TYR A 267 -15.71 5.18 27.16
CA TYR A 267 -14.39 5.13 26.56
C TYR A 267 -14.14 6.40 25.75
N THR A 268 -12.92 6.88 25.81
CA THR A 268 -12.49 8.04 25.03
C THR A 268 -11.83 7.59 23.73
N LEU A 269 -12.39 7.98 22.61
CA LEU A 269 -11.82 7.68 21.29
C LEU A 269 -11.24 8.95 20.67
N GLU A 270 -9.92 9.08 20.76
CA GLU A 270 -9.17 10.12 20.06
C GLU A 270 -9.21 9.93 18.54
N PRO A 271 -8.91 10.98 17.75
CA PRO A 271 -8.79 10.82 16.30
C PRO A 271 -7.79 9.73 15.91
N LEU A 272 -8.11 8.97 14.87
CA LEU A 272 -7.24 7.90 14.32
C LEU A 272 -5.83 8.43 13.95
N ALA A 273 -5.73 9.69 13.55
CA ALA A 273 -4.45 10.36 13.29
C ALA A 273 -3.53 10.43 14.53
N ARG A 274 -4.08 10.24 15.73
CA ARG A 274 -3.31 10.08 16.98
C ARG A 274 -2.89 8.63 17.24
N ASN A 275 -3.09 7.77 16.25
CA ASN A 275 -2.82 6.33 16.31
C ASN A 275 -3.57 5.62 17.44
N LYS A 276 -4.87 5.93 17.57
CA LYS A 276 -5.78 5.39 18.59
C LYS A 276 -6.96 4.66 17.94
N GLY A 277 -7.34 3.55 18.55
CA GLY A 277 -8.51 2.75 18.19
C GLY A 277 -9.02 1.98 19.38
N LEU A 278 -10.26 1.53 19.33
CA LEU A 278 -10.83 0.64 20.33
C LEU A 278 -11.19 -0.69 19.69
N ILE A 279 -11.16 -1.76 20.48
CA ILE A 279 -11.57 -3.09 20.05
C ILE A 279 -12.54 -3.69 21.05
N LEU A 280 -13.66 -4.19 20.52
CA LEU A 280 -14.62 -4.99 21.28
C LEU A 280 -14.58 -6.43 20.79
N LYS A 281 -14.05 -7.32 21.61
CA LYS A 281 -14.00 -8.76 21.34
C LYS A 281 -15.35 -9.40 21.63
N THR A 282 -15.72 -10.39 20.80
CA THR A 282 -16.92 -11.21 21.03
C THR A 282 -16.54 -12.54 21.68
N ASN A 283 -17.51 -13.42 21.87
CA ASN A 283 -17.28 -14.80 22.31
C ASN A 283 -16.73 -15.70 21.19
N ASN A 284 -16.82 -15.25 19.94
CA ASN A 284 -16.21 -15.90 18.79
C ASN A 284 -14.81 -15.32 18.58
N PRO A 285 -13.73 -16.12 18.62
CA PRO A 285 -12.37 -15.60 18.43
C PRO A 285 -12.13 -15.01 17.03
N ASP A 286 -12.95 -15.38 16.05
CA ASP A 286 -12.87 -14.88 14.68
C ASP A 286 -13.71 -13.62 14.44
N GLU A 287 -14.43 -13.13 15.48
CA GLU A 287 -15.35 -12.00 15.34
C GLU A 287 -15.09 -10.92 16.38
N TYR A 288 -14.95 -9.67 15.92
CA TYR A 288 -14.72 -8.50 16.78
C TYR A 288 -15.15 -7.22 16.09
N PHE A 289 -15.27 -6.16 16.88
CA PHE A 289 -15.56 -4.82 16.36
C PHE A 289 -14.38 -3.89 16.62
N LEU A 290 -14.04 -3.08 15.63
CA LEU A 290 -13.06 -2.02 15.74
C LEU A 290 -13.76 -0.67 15.62
N PHE A 291 -13.27 0.30 16.39
CA PHE A 291 -13.82 1.66 16.40
C PHE A 291 -12.71 2.65 16.10
N GLU A 292 -12.99 3.56 15.20
CA GLU A 292 -12.10 4.66 14.86
C GLU A 292 -12.83 6.00 14.76
N ASN A 293 -12.12 7.06 15.11
CA ASN A 293 -12.60 8.42 14.99
C ASN A 293 -11.88 9.10 13.82
N ARG A 294 -12.59 9.31 12.70
CA ARG A 294 -12.09 10.05 11.55
C ARG A 294 -12.25 11.54 11.75
N SER A 295 -11.22 12.30 11.41
CA SER A 295 -11.24 13.75 11.43
C SER A 295 -10.71 14.28 10.11
N ASN A 296 -11.40 15.27 9.53
CA ASN A 296 -10.94 16.01 8.36
C ASN A 296 -10.34 17.38 8.73
N ALA A 297 -10.18 17.65 10.01
CA ALA A 297 -9.62 18.91 10.48
C ALA A 297 -8.11 18.96 10.24
N SER A 298 -7.62 19.98 9.57
CA SER A 298 -6.23 20.11 9.14
C SER A 298 -5.22 20.27 10.29
N ASP A 299 -5.68 20.62 11.48
CA ASP A 299 -4.88 20.62 12.72
C ASP A 299 -4.75 19.23 13.37
N VAL A 300 -5.50 18.25 12.85
CA VAL A 300 -5.49 16.86 13.30
C VAL A 300 -4.79 15.94 12.30
N THR A 301 -5.13 16.07 11.02
CA THR A 301 -4.55 15.29 9.92
C THR A 301 -4.65 16.03 8.60
N LEU A 302 -3.69 15.81 7.72
CA LEU A 302 -3.74 16.30 6.34
C LEU A 302 -4.35 15.27 5.39
N TRP A 303 -4.27 13.97 5.73
CA TRP A 303 -4.60 12.86 4.84
C TRP A 303 -6.10 12.65 4.65
N ASP A 304 -6.91 12.84 5.69
CA ASP A 304 -8.37 12.75 5.61
C ASP A 304 -9.04 14.10 5.24
N SER A 305 -8.27 15.11 4.81
CA SER A 305 -8.78 16.44 4.47
C SER A 305 -9.77 16.45 3.31
N TYR A 306 -9.82 15.37 2.54
CA TYR A 306 -10.77 15.18 1.44
C TYR A 306 -12.19 14.83 1.93
N PHE A 307 -12.35 14.34 3.16
CA PHE A 307 -13.67 14.07 3.70
C PHE A 307 -14.42 15.38 4.01
N GLU A 308 -15.71 15.40 3.67
CA GLU A 308 -16.59 16.52 3.99
C GLU A 308 -16.85 16.61 5.50
N TYR A 309 -16.93 15.46 6.18
CA TYR A 309 -17.22 15.35 7.60
C TYR A 309 -16.31 14.33 8.26
N GLY A 310 -15.94 14.58 9.52
CA GLY A 310 -15.39 13.59 10.42
C GLY A 310 -16.49 12.80 11.14
N GLY A 311 -16.11 11.68 11.76
CA GLY A 311 -17.08 10.85 12.48
C GLY A 311 -16.52 9.59 13.08
N LEU A 312 -17.37 8.91 13.83
CA LEU A 312 -17.13 7.57 14.34
C LEU A 312 -17.41 6.55 13.25
N LEU A 313 -16.45 5.69 12.98
CA LEU A 313 -16.63 4.48 12.18
C LEU A 313 -16.56 3.25 13.07
N VAL A 314 -17.39 2.27 12.76
CA VAL A 314 -17.42 0.97 13.43
C VAL A 314 -17.25 -0.10 12.37
N TRP A 315 -16.22 -0.90 12.51
CA TRP A 315 -15.91 -2.01 11.63
C TRP A 315 -16.31 -3.32 12.31
N HIS A 316 -17.15 -4.11 11.67
CA HIS A 316 -17.42 -5.47 12.07
C HIS A 316 -16.47 -6.38 11.30
N ILE A 317 -15.59 -7.05 12.02
CA ILE A 317 -14.63 -8.01 11.47
C ILE A 317 -15.14 -9.41 11.79
N ASP A 318 -15.38 -10.18 10.76
CA ASP A 318 -15.74 -11.60 10.85
C ASP A 318 -14.78 -12.40 9.97
N ARG A 319 -13.98 -13.24 10.60
CA ARG A 319 -12.99 -14.13 9.98
C ARG A 319 -13.44 -15.59 9.94
N SER A 320 -14.65 -15.87 10.40
CA SER A 320 -15.20 -17.24 10.45
C SER A 320 -15.46 -17.81 9.07
N ASP A 321 -15.67 -16.96 8.07
CA ASP A 321 -15.79 -17.34 6.66
C ASP A 321 -14.51 -16.94 5.90
N ASN A 322 -13.69 -17.95 5.60
CA ASN A 322 -12.45 -17.77 4.85
C ASN A 322 -12.70 -17.61 3.33
N ILE A 323 -13.94 -17.53 2.88
CA ILE A 323 -14.28 -17.40 1.48
C ILE A 323 -14.86 -16.03 1.20
N VAL A 324 -14.11 -15.21 0.47
CA VAL A 324 -14.61 -13.95 -0.08
C VAL A 324 -15.17 -14.21 -1.46
N THR A 325 -16.45 -13.89 -1.65
CA THR A 325 -17.11 -13.97 -2.94
C THR A 325 -17.52 -12.58 -3.39
N TRP A 326 -17.14 -12.21 -4.60
CA TRP A 326 -17.57 -10.95 -5.21
C TRP A 326 -18.02 -11.19 -6.65
N THR A 327 -18.83 -10.28 -7.17
CA THR A 327 -19.33 -10.33 -8.55
C THR A 327 -19.01 -9.01 -9.24
N ASP A 328 -18.41 -9.08 -10.40
CA ASP A 328 -18.12 -7.95 -11.28
C ASP A 328 -18.63 -8.20 -12.70
N GLY A 329 -18.26 -7.36 -13.65
CA GLY A 329 -18.65 -7.49 -15.06
C GLY A 329 -18.10 -8.74 -15.76
N SER A 330 -17.14 -9.46 -15.19
CA SER A 330 -16.57 -10.71 -15.70
C SER A 330 -17.19 -11.96 -15.07
N GLY A 331 -17.94 -11.84 -13.98
CA GLY A 331 -18.61 -12.94 -13.30
C GLY A 331 -18.51 -12.92 -11.79
N THR A 332 -18.84 -14.05 -11.17
CA THR A 332 -18.67 -14.26 -9.73
C THR A 332 -17.34 -14.93 -9.45
N HIS A 333 -16.57 -14.33 -8.59
CA HIS A 333 -15.24 -14.78 -8.17
C HIS A 333 -15.26 -15.19 -6.71
N THR A 334 -14.47 -16.18 -6.36
CA THR A 334 -14.22 -16.59 -4.98
C THR A 334 -12.73 -16.66 -4.73
N THR A 335 -12.30 -16.14 -3.60
CA THR A 335 -10.94 -16.32 -3.09
C THR A 335 -11.01 -16.70 -1.62
N THR A 336 -9.98 -17.36 -1.15
CA THR A 336 -9.79 -17.55 0.28
C THR A 336 -9.31 -16.21 0.85
N ALA A 337 -10.00 -15.68 1.84
CA ALA A 337 -9.46 -14.56 2.59
C ALA A 337 -8.12 -15.00 3.17
N MET A 338 -7.04 -14.30 2.82
CA MET A 338 -5.75 -14.60 3.42
C MET A 338 -5.85 -14.28 4.90
N GLY A 339 -5.68 -15.31 5.71
CA GLY A 339 -5.60 -15.22 7.16
C GLY A 339 -4.29 -14.62 7.61
#